data_2e534eed73f382c5f73183266ce825be
#
_entry.id   2e534eed73f382c5f73183266ce825be
#
_cell.length_a   1.000
_cell.length_b   1.000
_cell.length_c   1.000
_cell.angle_alpha   90.00
_cell.angle_beta   90.00
_cell.angle_gamma   90.00
#
_symmetry.space_group_name_H-M   'P 1'
#
loop_
_entity.id
_entity.type
_entity.pdbx_description
1 polymer ?
#
loop_
_entity_poly.entity_id
_entity_poly.type
_entity_poly.pdbx_seq_one_letter_code
_entity_poly.pdbx_strand_id
1 'polypeptide(L)'
;MAAQHGELDVTGRQPLLLIVLGAHLRAELADRPLGYRLRDRIVQWQQDTLGPASRTPAGGAASVDEPLLAAVCTDLWYLNAPDLMARPTICLGRPELNAASAYWANRLPTALVIDETLRIHLDPEFINLQACVWGRSDDGTASGVDLFEKRYLEPFLRTAHGLPTEEGTEG
;
A
#
# COMPACT_ATOMS: atom_id res chain seq x y z
N MET A 1 35.62 6.24 -30.47
CA MET A 1 35.14 5.24 -29.51
C MET A 1 33.84 5.75 -28.92
N ALA A 2 32.71 5.24 -29.39
CA ALA A 2 31.40 5.59 -28.91
C ALA A 2 31.14 4.78 -27.63
N ALA A 3 30.96 5.45 -26.49
CA ALA A 3 30.46 4.82 -25.29
C ALA A 3 28.99 4.46 -25.52
N GLN A 4 28.72 3.17 -25.67
CA GLN A 4 27.37 2.64 -25.61
C GLN A 4 26.87 2.86 -24.18
N HIS A 5 26.01 3.88 -24.00
CA HIS A 5 25.15 3.95 -22.83
C HIS A 5 24.18 2.77 -22.94
N GLY A 6 24.42 1.75 -22.11
CA GLY A 6 23.46 0.66 -21.94
C GLY A 6 22.14 1.27 -21.47
N GLU A 7 21.20 1.30 -22.38
CA GLU A 7 19.80 1.58 -22.11
C GLU A 7 19.34 0.47 -21.15
N LEU A 8 19.19 0.83 -19.87
CA LEU A 8 18.59 -0.05 -18.88
C LEU A 8 17.15 -0.30 -19.35
N ASP A 9 16.92 -1.49 -19.86
CA ASP A 9 15.59 -1.96 -20.24
C ASP A 9 14.69 -1.99 -18.99
N VAL A 10 13.88 -0.95 -18.83
CA VAL A 10 12.95 -0.75 -17.70
C VAL A 10 11.63 -1.50 -17.90
N THR A 11 11.55 -2.41 -18.86
CA THR A 11 10.34 -3.18 -19.16
C THR A 11 10.09 -4.34 -18.18
N GLY A 12 11.04 -4.65 -17.29
CA GLY A 12 10.89 -5.61 -16.20
C GLY A 12 10.48 -4.95 -14.87
N ARG A 13 9.52 -4.03 -14.85
CA ARG A 13 9.05 -3.42 -13.61
C ARG A 13 8.28 -4.45 -12.79
N GLN A 14 8.94 -4.96 -11.75
CA GLN A 14 8.26 -5.74 -10.72
C GLN A 14 7.06 -4.95 -10.20
N PRO A 15 5.86 -5.54 -10.14
CA PRO A 15 4.69 -4.87 -9.64
C PRO A 15 4.89 -4.51 -8.16
N LEU A 16 4.67 -3.23 -7.82
CA LEU A 16 4.90 -2.68 -6.49
C LEU A 16 3.60 -2.40 -5.75
N LEU A 17 3.59 -2.67 -4.46
CA LEU A 17 2.66 -2.13 -3.49
C LEU A 17 3.44 -1.31 -2.47
N LEU A 18 3.05 -0.07 -2.24
CA LEU A 18 3.80 0.85 -1.41
C LEU A 18 3.11 1.08 -0.06
N ILE A 19 3.90 1.04 1.01
CA ILE A 19 3.50 1.48 2.33
C ILE A 19 4.29 2.76 2.62
N VAL A 20 3.58 3.89 2.67
CA VAL A 20 4.19 5.21 2.72
C VAL A 20 4.09 5.80 4.11
N LEU A 21 5.24 6.13 4.69
CA LEU A 21 5.39 6.72 6.01
C LEU A 21 5.88 8.16 5.89
N GLY A 22 5.60 8.98 6.90
CA GLY A 22 6.19 10.31 6.99
C GLY A 22 7.71 10.25 7.19
N ALA A 23 8.45 11.16 6.55
CA ALA A 23 9.89 11.33 6.78
C ALA A 23 10.22 12.05 8.09
N HIS A 24 9.24 12.33 8.92
CA HIS A 24 9.40 12.98 10.22
C HIS A 24 9.90 11.99 11.28
N LEU A 25 10.79 12.44 12.19
CA LEU A 25 11.37 11.58 13.23
C LEU A 25 10.32 10.83 14.08
N ARG A 26 9.18 11.45 14.37
CA ARG A 26 8.07 10.78 15.10
C ARG A 26 7.47 9.64 14.30
N ALA A 27 7.31 9.81 12.98
CA ALA A 27 6.82 8.76 12.11
C ALA A 27 7.83 7.58 12.03
N GLU A 28 9.12 7.88 12.04
CA GLU A 28 10.16 6.85 12.11
C GLU A 28 10.04 5.96 13.35
N LEU A 29 9.71 6.54 14.49
CA LEU A 29 9.60 5.82 15.76
C LEU A 29 8.28 5.10 15.93
N ALA A 30 7.17 5.71 15.52
CA ALA A 30 5.82 5.22 15.77
C ALA A 30 5.24 4.43 14.57
N ASP A 31 5.34 4.99 13.37
CA ASP A 31 4.65 4.45 12.19
C ASP A 31 5.48 3.41 11.44
N ARG A 32 6.82 3.49 11.46
CA ARG A 32 7.68 2.54 10.75
C ARG A 32 7.52 1.09 11.24
N PRO A 33 7.45 0.79 12.54
CA PRO A 33 7.15 -0.56 13.01
C PRO A 33 5.80 -1.08 12.49
N LEU A 34 4.78 -0.21 12.43
CA LEU A 34 3.46 -0.55 11.87
C LEU A 34 3.55 -0.84 10.37
N GLY A 35 4.32 -0.04 9.64
CA GLY A 35 4.57 -0.25 8.21
C GLY A 35 5.23 -1.58 7.92
N TYR A 36 6.23 -1.99 8.68
CA TYR A 36 6.85 -3.30 8.53
C TYR A 36 5.92 -4.45 8.91
N ARG A 37 5.14 -4.30 9.99
CA ARG A 37 4.12 -5.28 10.36
C ARG A 37 3.10 -5.48 9.23
N LEU A 38 2.59 -4.39 8.68
CA LEU A 38 1.64 -4.44 7.56
C LEU A 38 2.26 -5.08 6.32
N ARG A 39 3.52 -4.75 5.99
CA ARG A 39 4.26 -5.39 4.90
C ARG A 39 4.33 -6.91 5.09
N ASP A 40 4.71 -7.36 6.28
CA ASP A 40 4.84 -8.77 6.59
C ASP A 40 3.46 -9.48 6.49
N ARG A 41 2.40 -8.80 6.90
CA ARG A 41 1.03 -9.29 6.74
C ARG A 41 0.61 -9.42 5.27
N ILE A 42 0.98 -8.45 4.43
CA ILE A 42 0.74 -8.51 2.98
C ILE A 42 1.50 -9.68 2.36
N VAL A 43 2.77 -9.84 2.69
CA VAL A 43 3.60 -10.95 2.20
C VAL A 43 2.99 -12.30 2.59
N GLN A 44 2.56 -12.44 3.84
CA GLN A 44 1.91 -13.67 4.32
C GLN A 44 0.60 -13.94 3.55
N TRP A 45 -0.25 -12.93 3.38
CA TRP A 45 -1.49 -13.08 2.61
C TRP A 45 -1.23 -13.53 1.17
N GLN A 46 -0.22 -12.97 0.52
CA GLN A 46 0.17 -13.36 -0.84
C GLN A 46 0.63 -14.82 -0.89
N GLN A 47 1.44 -15.26 0.07
CA GLN A 47 1.88 -16.66 0.17
C GLN A 47 0.72 -17.62 0.36
N ASP A 48 -0.23 -17.27 1.22
CA ASP A 48 -1.38 -18.10 1.53
C ASP A 48 -2.39 -18.17 0.37
N THR A 49 -2.54 -17.06 -0.38
CA THR A 49 -3.58 -16.92 -1.42
C THR A 49 -3.07 -17.29 -2.81
N LEU A 50 -1.84 -16.87 -3.17
CA LEU A 50 -1.28 -17.09 -4.51
C LEU A 50 -0.45 -18.38 -4.58
N GLY A 51 -0.15 -19.00 -3.43
CA GLY A 51 0.75 -20.14 -3.34
C GLY A 51 2.23 -19.76 -3.42
N PRO A 52 3.14 -20.74 -3.31
CA PRO A 52 4.57 -20.50 -3.43
C PRO A 52 4.87 -19.96 -4.83
N ALA A 53 5.48 -18.77 -4.87
CA ALA A 53 5.87 -18.10 -6.12
C ALA A 53 6.62 -19.09 -7.02
N SER A 54 6.00 -19.49 -8.11
CA SER A 54 6.66 -20.28 -9.14
C SER A 54 7.70 -19.37 -9.79
N ARG A 55 8.96 -19.53 -9.38
CA ARG A 55 10.11 -18.88 -10.04
C ARG A 55 10.28 -19.47 -11.43
N THR A 56 9.51 -19.03 -12.39
CA THR A 56 9.79 -19.31 -13.77
C THR A 56 10.20 -17.99 -14.44
N PRO A 57 11.48 -17.78 -14.75
CA PRO A 57 11.89 -16.67 -15.57
C PRO A 57 11.64 -17.08 -17.03
N ALA A 58 10.50 -16.72 -17.57
CA ALA A 58 10.28 -16.81 -18.99
C ALA A 58 9.43 -15.61 -19.44
N GLY A 59 10.02 -14.79 -20.30
CA GLY A 59 9.41 -13.60 -20.88
C GLY A 59 7.97 -13.83 -21.36
N GLY A 60 7.07 -13.11 -20.78
CA GLY A 60 5.66 -13.10 -21.11
C GLY A 60 4.96 -12.10 -20.17
N ALA A 61 3.85 -11.54 -20.62
CA ALA A 61 3.05 -10.57 -19.88
C ALA A 61 2.88 -10.98 -18.40
N ALA A 62 2.95 -9.99 -17.48
CA ALA A 62 2.77 -10.19 -16.04
C ALA A 62 1.58 -11.12 -15.79
N SER A 63 1.83 -12.28 -15.20
CA SER A 63 0.78 -13.22 -14.86
C SER A 63 0.05 -12.71 -13.61
N VAL A 64 -1.24 -12.94 -13.54
CA VAL A 64 -2.11 -12.56 -12.40
C VAL A 64 -1.59 -13.15 -11.07
N ASP A 65 -0.73 -14.16 -11.15
CA ASP A 65 -0.17 -14.91 -10.02
C ASP A 65 1.19 -14.35 -9.53
N GLU A 66 1.69 -13.23 -10.09
CA GLU A 66 2.95 -12.66 -9.64
C GLU A 66 2.75 -11.82 -8.37
N PRO A 67 3.47 -12.13 -7.27
CA PRO A 67 3.32 -11.36 -6.03
C PRO A 67 3.83 -9.93 -6.21
N LEU A 68 3.07 -8.97 -5.67
CA LEU A 68 3.51 -7.58 -5.57
C LEU A 68 4.67 -7.47 -4.59
N LEU A 69 5.71 -6.72 -4.95
CA LEU A 69 6.74 -6.35 -3.99
C LEU A 69 6.17 -5.30 -3.05
N ALA A 70 5.90 -5.69 -1.81
CA ALA A 70 5.49 -4.75 -0.76
C ALA A 70 6.72 -4.01 -0.22
N ALA A 71 6.81 -2.71 -0.47
CA ALA A 71 7.93 -1.86 -0.06
C ALA A 71 7.49 -0.75 0.88
N VAL A 72 8.27 -0.53 1.95
CA VAL A 72 8.08 0.59 2.88
C VAL A 72 8.98 1.74 2.44
N CYS A 73 8.40 2.92 2.24
CA CYS A 73 9.13 4.11 1.80
C CYS A 73 8.65 5.37 2.52
N THR A 74 9.36 6.48 2.33
CA THR A 74 8.97 7.77 2.88
C THR A 74 8.08 8.55 1.93
N ASP A 75 7.26 9.44 2.48
CA ASP A 75 6.39 10.35 1.76
C ASP A 75 7.15 11.27 0.79
N LEU A 76 8.33 11.75 1.19
CA LEU A 76 9.16 12.61 0.34
C LEU A 76 9.61 11.88 -0.92
N TRP A 77 10.06 10.64 -0.79
CA TRP A 77 10.46 9.84 -1.95
C TRP A 77 9.26 9.53 -2.85
N TYR A 78 8.14 9.13 -2.25
CA TYR A 78 6.92 8.79 -2.94
C TYR A 78 6.35 9.96 -3.76
N LEU A 79 6.21 11.15 -3.13
CA LEU A 79 5.63 12.33 -3.78
C LEU A 79 6.52 12.94 -4.87
N ASN A 80 7.84 12.68 -4.83
CA ASN A 80 8.77 13.13 -5.86
C ASN A 80 8.91 12.17 -7.04
N ALA A 81 8.21 11.04 -7.02
CA ALA A 81 8.25 10.02 -8.06
C ALA A 81 6.82 9.75 -8.60
N PRO A 82 6.36 10.49 -9.63
CA PRO A 82 4.99 10.36 -10.15
C PRO A 82 4.58 8.94 -10.53
N ASP A 83 5.53 8.14 -11.02
CA ASP A 83 5.30 6.74 -11.36
C ASP A 83 4.92 5.87 -10.14
N LEU A 84 5.38 6.25 -8.94
CA LEU A 84 5.04 5.57 -7.70
C LEU A 84 3.62 5.92 -7.25
N MET A 85 3.17 7.14 -7.50
CA MET A 85 1.83 7.60 -7.10
C MET A 85 0.71 6.85 -7.83
N ALA A 86 1.00 6.25 -8.97
CA ALA A 86 0.06 5.39 -9.71
C ALA A 86 0.01 3.95 -9.20
N ARG A 87 0.85 3.58 -8.22
CA ARG A 87 0.91 2.23 -7.66
C ARG A 87 -0.08 2.05 -6.52
N PRO A 88 -0.54 0.82 -6.25
CA PRO A 88 -1.26 0.51 -5.02
C PRO A 88 -0.48 1.01 -3.81
N THR A 89 -1.12 1.83 -2.98
CA THR A 89 -0.43 2.58 -1.92
C THR A 89 -1.26 2.63 -0.64
N ILE A 90 -0.62 2.37 0.49
CA ILE A 90 -1.20 2.52 1.83
C ILE A 90 -0.35 3.53 2.59
N CYS A 91 -0.89 4.71 2.86
CA CYS A 91 -0.24 5.75 3.66
C CYS A 91 -0.57 5.54 5.13
N LEU A 92 0.44 5.51 6.00
CA LEU A 92 0.28 5.38 7.45
C LEU A 92 0.77 6.65 8.15
N GLY A 93 0.00 7.07 9.13
CA GLY A 93 0.33 8.22 9.97
C GLY A 93 -0.43 9.49 9.60
N ARG A 94 -0.48 10.39 10.57
CA ARG A 94 -1.24 11.65 10.51
C ARG A 94 -0.80 12.55 9.36
N PRO A 95 -1.74 13.30 8.77
CA PRO A 95 -1.41 14.29 7.74
C PRO A 95 -0.35 15.32 8.12
N GLU A 96 -0.24 15.65 9.42
CA GLU A 96 0.76 16.60 9.92
C GLU A 96 2.19 16.03 9.94
N LEU A 97 2.34 14.70 9.88
CA LEU A 97 3.62 14.00 9.93
C LEU A 97 3.92 13.23 8.64
N ASN A 98 2.93 13.06 7.77
CA ASN A 98 3.04 12.32 6.52
C ASN A 98 2.37 13.12 5.40
N ALA A 99 3.18 13.72 4.53
CA ALA A 99 2.70 14.54 3.44
C ALA A 99 1.89 13.74 2.39
N ALA A 100 2.16 12.44 2.23
CA ALA A 100 1.38 11.58 1.37
C ALA A 100 -0.02 11.32 1.95
N SER A 101 -0.14 11.15 3.28
CA SER A 101 -1.44 11.10 3.96
C SER A 101 -2.22 12.42 3.79
N ALA A 102 -1.55 13.57 3.91
CA ALA A 102 -2.17 14.87 3.66
C ALA A 102 -2.66 15.02 2.22
N TYR A 103 -1.88 14.54 1.26
CA TYR A 103 -2.23 14.58 -0.16
C TYR A 103 -3.46 13.73 -0.46
N TRP A 104 -3.47 12.47 -0.01
CA TRP A 104 -4.55 11.52 -0.35
C TRP A 104 -5.79 11.69 0.51
N ALA A 105 -5.69 12.05 1.80
CA ALA A 105 -6.84 12.24 2.68
C ALA A 105 -7.82 13.32 2.17
N ASN A 106 -7.32 14.29 1.42
CA ASN A 106 -8.16 15.32 0.80
C ASN A 106 -8.78 14.88 -0.56
N ARG A 107 -8.39 13.74 -1.08
CA ARG A 107 -8.82 13.24 -2.41
C ARG A 107 -9.62 11.97 -2.34
N LEU A 108 -9.45 11.20 -1.28
CA LEU A 108 -10.15 9.94 -1.06
C LEU A 108 -11.37 10.15 -0.17
N PRO A 109 -12.45 9.40 -0.39
CA PRO A 109 -13.56 9.38 0.54
C PRO A 109 -13.15 8.83 1.90
N THR A 110 -13.83 9.25 2.94
CA THR A 110 -13.66 8.70 4.28
C THR A 110 -14.50 7.43 4.40
N ALA A 111 -13.84 6.28 4.48
CA ALA A 111 -14.51 4.99 4.61
C ALA A 111 -14.88 4.65 6.07
N LEU A 112 -14.07 5.12 7.02
CA LEU A 112 -14.30 4.87 8.44
C LEU A 112 -13.81 6.03 9.30
N VAL A 113 -14.64 6.43 10.26
CA VAL A 113 -14.28 7.35 11.36
C VAL A 113 -14.72 6.71 12.67
N ILE A 114 -13.83 6.70 13.66
CA ILE A 114 -14.18 6.27 15.04
C ILE A 114 -13.86 7.42 15.97
N ASP A 115 -14.88 7.92 16.67
CA ASP A 115 -14.82 8.96 17.70
C ASP A 115 -13.96 10.18 17.33
N GLU A 116 -13.91 10.52 16.06
CA GLU A 116 -13.03 11.55 15.48
C GLU A 116 -11.51 11.35 15.78
N THR A 117 -11.14 10.21 16.35
CA THR A 117 -9.77 9.92 16.78
C THR A 117 -9.00 9.07 15.79
N LEU A 118 -9.72 8.33 14.94
CA LEU A 118 -9.17 7.42 13.94
C LEU A 118 -9.90 7.61 12.62
N ARG A 119 -9.16 7.63 11.53
CA ARG A 119 -9.71 7.74 10.17
C ARG A 119 -9.05 6.78 9.21
N ILE A 120 -9.89 6.20 8.36
CA ILE A 120 -9.47 5.42 7.19
C ILE A 120 -10.10 6.07 5.96
N HIS A 121 -9.27 6.51 5.04
CA HIS A 121 -9.67 7.04 3.76
C HIS A 121 -9.29 6.03 2.69
N LEU A 122 -10.24 5.62 1.88
CA LEU A 122 -10.05 4.77 0.71
C LEU A 122 -11.30 4.83 -0.18
N ASP A 123 -11.14 4.44 -1.42
CA ASP A 123 -12.27 4.21 -2.32
C ASP A 123 -12.92 2.86 -1.96
N PRO A 124 -14.18 2.83 -1.48
CA PRO A 124 -14.83 1.58 -1.08
C PRO A 124 -15.07 0.61 -2.24
N GLU A 125 -15.05 1.10 -3.49
CA GLU A 125 -15.14 0.27 -4.69
C GLU A 125 -13.76 -0.19 -5.19
N PHE A 126 -12.68 0.26 -4.56
CA PHE A 126 -11.29 -0.04 -4.91
C PHE A 126 -10.93 0.25 -6.38
N ILE A 127 -11.60 1.20 -7.01
CA ILE A 127 -11.21 1.69 -8.34
C ILE A 127 -9.86 2.40 -8.23
N ASN A 128 -9.70 3.20 -7.16
CA ASN A 128 -8.43 3.80 -6.78
C ASN A 128 -7.80 2.95 -5.66
N LEU A 129 -6.60 2.45 -5.92
CA LEU A 129 -5.87 1.61 -4.96
C LEU A 129 -4.93 2.43 -4.08
N GLN A 130 -5.44 3.52 -3.54
CA GLN A 130 -4.78 4.32 -2.50
C GLN A 130 -5.62 4.28 -1.23
N ALA A 131 -4.95 4.19 -0.09
CA ALA A 131 -5.57 4.24 1.22
C ALA A 131 -4.73 5.11 2.17
N CYS A 132 -5.38 5.75 3.13
CA CYS A 132 -4.73 6.45 4.24
C CYS A 132 -5.31 5.98 5.56
N VAL A 133 -4.44 5.63 6.49
CA VAL A 133 -4.81 5.15 7.82
C VAL A 133 -4.07 5.96 8.87
N TRP A 134 -4.81 6.63 9.75
CA TRP A 134 -4.20 7.43 10.80
C TRP A 134 -5.13 7.65 12.00
N GLY A 135 -4.52 7.93 13.15
CA GLY A 135 -5.20 8.32 14.37
C GLY A 135 -4.61 9.62 14.92
N ARG A 136 -5.29 10.25 15.88
CA ARG A 136 -4.78 11.45 16.58
C ARG A 136 -3.56 11.14 17.44
N SER A 137 -3.40 9.90 17.86
CA SER A 137 -2.27 9.39 18.65
C SER A 137 -1.61 8.23 17.93
N ASP A 138 -0.43 7.83 18.41
CA ASP A 138 0.29 6.68 17.88
C ASP A 138 -0.52 5.38 18.10
N ASP A 139 -1.13 5.23 19.29
CA ASP A 139 -2.05 4.12 19.58
C ASP A 139 -3.29 4.14 18.67
N GLY A 140 -3.82 5.34 18.37
CA GLY A 140 -4.92 5.51 17.43
C GLY A 140 -4.54 5.08 16.01
N THR A 141 -3.32 5.39 15.58
CA THR A 141 -2.81 4.93 14.28
C THR A 141 -2.65 3.42 14.27
N ALA A 142 -2.09 2.83 15.34
CA ALA A 142 -1.96 1.38 15.47
C ALA A 142 -3.32 0.67 15.41
N SER A 143 -4.32 1.19 16.13
CA SER A 143 -5.69 0.67 16.09
C SER A 143 -6.31 0.81 14.69
N GLY A 144 -5.98 1.89 13.99
CA GLY A 144 -6.41 2.11 12.59
C GLY A 144 -5.84 1.06 11.65
N VAL A 145 -4.57 0.72 11.80
CA VAL A 145 -3.92 -0.34 11.02
C VAL A 145 -4.57 -1.69 11.29
N ASP A 146 -4.87 -2.02 12.56
CA ASP A 146 -5.56 -3.27 12.92
C ASP A 146 -6.95 -3.37 12.27
N LEU A 147 -7.70 -2.26 12.25
CA LEU A 147 -9.01 -2.20 11.60
C LEU A 147 -8.90 -2.26 10.08
N PHE A 148 -7.90 -1.62 9.50
CA PHE A 148 -7.63 -1.70 8.07
C PHE A 148 -7.30 -3.14 7.67
N GLU A 149 -6.40 -3.80 8.40
CA GLU A 149 -6.06 -5.21 8.16
C GLU A 149 -7.29 -6.10 8.21
N LYS A 150 -8.17 -5.88 9.18
CA LYS A 150 -9.34 -6.73 9.39
C LYS A 150 -10.44 -6.52 8.35
N ARG A 151 -10.65 -5.28 7.88
CA ARG A 151 -11.83 -4.92 7.07
C ARG A 151 -11.52 -4.67 5.61
N TYR A 152 -10.35 -4.11 5.30
CA TYR A 152 -10.06 -3.54 3.99
C TYR A 152 -8.86 -4.15 3.30
N LEU A 153 -7.93 -4.77 4.03
CA LEU A 153 -6.69 -5.28 3.45
C LEU A 153 -6.94 -6.36 2.40
N GLU A 154 -7.78 -7.34 2.71
CA GLU A 154 -8.06 -8.43 1.78
C GLU A 154 -8.71 -7.96 0.48
N PRO A 155 -9.85 -7.22 0.48
CA PRO A 155 -10.42 -6.72 -0.77
C PRO A 155 -9.48 -5.77 -1.51
N PHE A 156 -8.68 -4.95 -0.81
CA PHE A 156 -7.65 -4.11 -1.40
C PHE A 156 -6.60 -4.96 -2.16
N LEU A 157 -6.08 -6.02 -1.53
CA LEU A 157 -5.08 -6.89 -2.13
C LEU A 157 -5.67 -7.70 -3.29
N ARG A 158 -6.88 -8.24 -3.14
CA ARG A 158 -7.55 -8.98 -4.23
C ARG A 158 -7.68 -8.10 -5.47
N THR A 159 -8.13 -6.86 -5.30
CA THR A 159 -8.22 -5.91 -6.42
C THR A 159 -6.85 -5.55 -6.98
N ALA A 160 -5.84 -5.33 -6.12
CA ALA A 160 -4.48 -5.04 -6.56
C ALA A 160 -3.85 -6.18 -7.40
N HIS A 161 -4.27 -7.42 -7.15
CA HIS A 161 -3.87 -8.60 -7.91
C HIS A 161 -4.82 -8.95 -9.08
N GLY A 162 -5.88 -8.17 -9.30
CA GLY A 162 -6.90 -8.49 -10.31
C GLY A 162 -7.71 -9.76 -9.99
N LEU A 163 -7.76 -10.16 -8.72
CA LEU A 163 -8.57 -11.28 -8.25
C LEU A 163 -10.02 -10.82 -8.00
N PRO A 164 -11.01 -11.71 -8.17
CA PRO A 164 -12.39 -11.36 -7.83
C PRO A 164 -12.49 -11.05 -6.34
N THR A 165 -13.12 -9.93 -6.00
CA THR A 165 -13.58 -9.65 -4.64
C THR A 165 -14.78 -10.55 -4.36
N GLU A 166 -14.75 -11.29 -3.25
CA GLU A 166 -15.92 -12.01 -2.81
C GLU A 166 -16.97 -10.97 -2.40
N GLU A 167 -18.01 -10.82 -3.20
CA GLU A 167 -19.18 -10.06 -2.80
C GLU A 167 -19.71 -10.72 -1.51
N GLY A 168 -19.75 -9.95 -0.42
CA GLY A 168 -20.23 -10.43 0.86
C GLY A 168 -21.59 -11.10 0.67
N THR A 169 -21.65 -12.39 0.93
CA THR A 169 -22.91 -13.10 1.08
C THR A 169 -23.58 -12.52 2.31
N GLU A 170 -24.38 -11.47 2.12
CA GLU A 170 -25.36 -11.06 3.11
C GLU A 170 -26.38 -12.19 3.22
N GLY A 171 -26.24 -12.95 4.30
CA GLY A 171 -27.25 -13.91 4.78
C GLY A 171 -27.97 -13.33 5.97
#